data_98e0aab4e5b920935735670778ab8b79
#
_entry.id   98e0aab4e5b920935735670778ab8b79
#
_cell.length_a   1.000
_cell.length_b   1.000
_cell.length_c   1.000
_cell.angle_alpha   90.00
_cell.angle_beta   90.00
_cell.angle_gamma   90.00
#
_symmetry.space_group_name_H-M   'P 1'
#
loop_
_entity.id
_entity.type
_entity.pdbx_description
1 polymer ?
#
loop_
_entity_poly.entity_id
_entity_poly.type
_entity_poly.pdbx_seq_one_letter_code
_entity_poly.pdbx_strand_id
1 'polypeptide(L)'
;MRIYSLIDSQTLMTKGFAAEVMRSPEPPKKWDIAKKKGGMRTIYHPSSKVKLIQYWLMNNIFSKLSMHNAAYAFVKNRSIKSNALLHAASKNRYYVKIDLKDFFPSIKFSDFEYAFTRYRDRIEFTPEYDKELLQLIKTICFISDGTLPIGFPTSPIIANFVARELDEKLTQKLNAIDKLNATYTRYA
;
A
#
# COMPACT_ATOMS: atom_id res chain seq x y z
N MET A 1 -24.79 -6.54 -6.20
CA MET A 1 -24.87 -5.13 -5.72
C MET A 1 -23.62 -4.46 -6.21
N ARG A 2 -23.71 -3.32 -6.92
CA ARG A 2 -22.54 -2.64 -7.46
C ARG A 2 -21.71 -2.02 -6.33
N ILE A 3 -20.39 -2.05 -6.43
CA ILE A 3 -19.47 -1.55 -5.38
C ILE A 3 -19.77 -0.11 -4.96
N TYR A 4 -20.19 0.75 -5.91
CA TYR A 4 -20.53 2.14 -5.63
C TYR A 4 -21.74 2.28 -4.69
N SER A 5 -22.80 1.46 -4.88
CA SER A 5 -23.95 1.47 -3.98
C SER A 5 -23.60 0.97 -2.58
N LEU A 6 -22.64 0.08 -2.47
CA LEU A 6 -22.14 -0.39 -1.18
C LEU A 6 -21.34 0.73 -0.46
N ILE A 7 -20.50 1.46 -1.19
CA ILE A 7 -19.77 2.62 -0.67
C ILE A 7 -20.76 3.68 -0.16
N ASP A 8 -21.74 4.06 -1.01
CA ASP A 8 -22.74 5.09 -0.66
C ASP A 8 -23.48 4.72 0.64
N SER A 9 -23.95 3.46 0.76
CA SER A 9 -24.70 3.01 1.94
C SER A 9 -23.85 2.94 3.21
N GLN A 10 -22.61 2.49 3.11
CA GLN A 10 -21.72 2.34 4.26
C GLN A 10 -21.04 3.65 4.70
N THR A 11 -20.94 4.63 3.81
CA THR A 11 -20.43 5.97 4.14
C THR A 11 -21.53 6.96 4.50
N LEU A 12 -22.79 6.54 4.50
CA LEU A 12 -23.97 7.39 4.73
C LEU A 12 -24.06 8.56 3.73
N MET A 13 -23.51 8.38 2.53
CA MET A 13 -23.57 9.37 1.46
C MET A 13 -24.84 9.19 0.61
N THR A 14 -25.20 10.23 -0.11
CA THR A 14 -26.32 10.18 -1.04
C THR A 14 -26.09 9.15 -2.13
N LYS A 15 -27.18 8.50 -2.58
CA LYS A 15 -27.12 7.54 -3.69
C LYS A 15 -26.47 8.16 -4.92
N GLY A 16 -25.45 7.49 -5.46
CA GLY A 16 -24.68 7.95 -6.63
C GLY A 16 -23.43 8.74 -6.31
N PHE A 17 -23.14 9.04 -5.03
CA PHE A 17 -21.94 9.76 -4.61
C PHE A 17 -20.65 9.11 -5.11
N ALA A 18 -20.45 7.82 -4.85
CA ALA A 18 -19.25 7.12 -5.28
C ALA A 18 -19.10 7.09 -6.80
N ALA A 19 -20.21 6.90 -7.54
CA ALA A 19 -20.21 6.92 -9.00
C ALA A 19 -19.89 8.33 -9.56
N GLU A 20 -20.34 9.39 -8.91
CA GLU A 20 -20.00 10.78 -9.27
C GLU A 20 -18.50 11.03 -9.08
N VAL A 21 -17.95 10.69 -7.92
CA VAL A 21 -16.51 10.84 -7.64
C VAL A 21 -15.67 10.03 -8.62
N MET A 22 -16.12 8.84 -9.01
CA MET A 22 -15.42 8.02 -10.00
C MET A 22 -15.45 8.60 -11.42
N ARG A 23 -16.54 9.24 -11.81
CA ARG A 23 -16.69 9.85 -13.14
C ARG A 23 -15.81 11.09 -13.29
N SER A 24 -15.65 11.86 -12.24
CA SER A 24 -14.87 13.11 -12.24
C SER A 24 -14.13 13.27 -10.88
N PRO A 25 -13.07 12.48 -10.66
CA PRO A 25 -12.30 12.61 -9.43
C PRO A 25 -11.59 13.95 -9.38
N GLU A 26 -11.78 14.67 -8.29
CA GLU A 26 -11.08 15.92 -8.06
C GLU A 26 -9.57 15.67 -8.00
N PRO A 27 -8.75 16.42 -8.76
CA PRO A 27 -7.31 16.25 -8.75
C PRO A 27 -6.74 16.55 -7.35
N PRO A 28 -5.75 15.79 -6.89
CA PRO A 28 -5.14 16.05 -5.59
C PRO A 28 -4.36 17.36 -5.61
N LYS A 29 -4.42 18.09 -4.50
CA LYS A 29 -3.49 19.20 -4.28
C LYS A 29 -2.09 18.62 -4.11
N LYS A 30 -1.07 19.33 -4.62
CA LYS A 30 0.32 18.90 -4.52
C LYS A 30 1.22 19.99 -3.98
N TRP A 31 2.22 19.60 -3.19
CA TRP A 31 3.25 20.48 -2.65
C TRP A 31 4.61 19.81 -2.77
N ASP A 32 5.61 20.62 -3.04
CA ASP A 32 6.99 20.16 -3.04
C ASP A 32 7.66 20.50 -1.72
N ILE A 33 8.25 19.51 -1.06
CA ILE A 33 8.95 19.62 0.21
C ILE A 33 10.43 19.28 -0.01
N ALA A 34 11.33 20.10 0.50
CA ALA A 34 12.76 19.84 0.44
C ALA A 34 13.14 18.57 1.22
N LYS A 35 13.91 17.68 0.60
CA LYS A 35 14.50 16.51 1.27
C LYS A 35 15.72 16.97 2.11
N LYS A 36 15.95 16.36 3.29
CA LYS A 36 17.08 16.67 4.18
C LYS A 36 18.46 16.53 3.51
N LYS A 37 18.59 15.65 2.52
CA LYS A 37 19.84 15.35 1.78
C LYS A 37 19.86 15.99 0.38
N GLY A 38 19.06 17.03 0.15
CA GLY A 38 18.93 17.70 -1.14
C GLY A 38 17.86 17.10 -2.04
N GLY A 39 17.38 17.90 -3.00
CA GLY A 39 16.26 17.58 -3.89
C GLY A 39 14.88 17.85 -3.28
N MET A 40 13.83 17.65 -4.07
CA MET A 40 12.44 17.88 -3.70
C MET A 40 11.67 16.56 -3.61
N ARG A 41 10.60 16.57 -2.82
CA ARG A 41 9.63 15.48 -2.73
C ARG A 41 8.24 16.07 -2.91
N THR A 42 7.52 15.60 -3.90
CA THR A 42 6.13 16.00 -4.12
C THR A 42 5.21 15.17 -3.22
N ILE A 43 4.39 15.87 -2.43
CA ILE A 43 3.35 15.27 -1.59
C ILE A 43 2.00 15.60 -2.19
N TYR A 44 1.13 14.61 -2.27
CA TYR A 44 -0.22 14.73 -2.80
C TYR A 44 -1.25 14.63 -1.68
N HIS A 45 -2.22 15.51 -1.71
CA HIS A 45 -3.35 15.50 -0.77
C HIS A 45 -4.66 15.29 -1.54
N PRO A 46 -5.34 14.18 -1.34
CA PRO A 46 -6.60 13.91 -2.02
C PRO A 46 -7.70 14.85 -1.50
N SER A 47 -8.71 15.15 -2.31
CA SER A 47 -9.89 15.87 -1.87
C SER A 47 -10.64 15.08 -0.78
N SER A 48 -11.50 15.77 -0.02
CA SER A 48 -12.27 15.11 1.05
C SER A 48 -13.17 13.99 0.53
N LYS A 49 -13.75 14.16 -0.66
CA LYS A 49 -14.57 13.12 -1.32
C LYS A 49 -13.76 11.88 -1.68
N VAL A 50 -12.60 12.06 -2.32
CA VAL A 50 -11.67 10.97 -2.66
C VAL A 50 -11.16 10.29 -1.40
N LYS A 51 -10.79 11.07 -0.37
CA LYS A 51 -10.29 10.57 0.91
C LYS A 51 -11.29 9.71 1.64
N LEU A 52 -12.58 10.04 1.58
CA LEU A 52 -13.65 9.23 2.16
C LEU A 52 -13.68 7.83 1.53
N ILE A 53 -13.62 7.74 0.20
CA ILE A 53 -13.58 6.46 -0.51
C ILE A 53 -12.28 5.70 -0.19
N GLN A 54 -11.15 6.39 -0.07
CA GLN A 54 -9.88 5.78 0.34
C GLN A 54 -9.96 5.14 1.73
N TYR A 55 -10.57 5.81 2.71
CA TYR A 55 -10.80 5.23 4.03
C TYR A 55 -11.76 4.04 4.00
N TRP A 56 -12.80 4.12 3.16
CA TRP A 56 -13.67 2.98 2.95
C TRP A 56 -12.90 1.77 2.40
N LEU A 57 -12.06 1.96 1.37
CA LEU A 57 -11.17 0.93 0.82
C LEU A 57 -10.23 0.36 1.89
N MET A 58 -9.63 1.21 2.73
CA MET A 58 -8.75 0.76 3.80
C MET A 58 -9.47 -0.18 4.78
N ASN A 59 -10.69 0.17 5.18
CA ASN A 59 -11.42 -0.57 6.21
C ASN A 59 -12.08 -1.86 5.65
N ASN A 60 -12.55 -1.85 4.40
CA ASN A 60 -13.36 -2.94 3.87
C ASN A 60 -12.59 -3.88 2.92
N ILE A 61 -11.54 -3.39 2.28
CA ILE A 61 -10.76 -4.12 1.28
C ILE A 61 -9.33 -4.36 1.78
N PHE A 62 -8.57 -3.29 1.99
CA PHE A 62 -7.14 -3.42 2.28
C PHE A 62 -6.85 -4.00 3.66
N SER A 63 -7.76 -3.86 4.63
CA SER A 63 -7.65 -4.55 5.92
C SER A 63 -7.65 -6.08 5.83
N LYS A 64 -8.15 -6.63 4.73
CA LYS A 64 -8.17 -8.07 4.45
C LYS A 64 -6.93 -8.56 3.71
N LEU A 65 -6.10 -7.66 3.18
CA LEU A 65 -4.86 -8.01 2.50
C LEU A 65 -3.82 -8.46 3.53
N SER A 66 -3.23 -9.63 3.31
CA SER A 66 -2.17 -10.13 4.19
C SER A 66 -0.83 -9.54 3.81
N MET A 67 -0.16 -8.90 4.80
CA MET A 67 1.19 -8.38 4.64
C MET A 67 2.22 -9.46 5.00
N HIS A 68 3.41 -9.36 4.42
CA HIS A 68 4.52 -10.25 4.78
C HIS A 68 5.02 -9.96 6.22
N ASN A 69 5.52 -10.98 6.89
CA ASN A 69 6.00 -10.84 8.27
C ASN A 69 7.22 -9.92 8.40
N ALA A 70 7.97 -9.70 7.35
CA ALA A 70 9.09 -8.76 7.34
C ALA A 70 8.67 -7.28 7.32
N ALA A 71 7.41 -6.94 6.98
CA ALA A 71 6.94 -5.56 6.96
C ALA A 71 6.71 -5.03 8.38
N TYR A 72 7.43 -3.97 8.77
CA TYR A 72 7.31 -3.33 10.10
C TYR A 72 6.73 -1.92 10.03
N ALA A 73 6.87 -1.20 8.91
CA ALA A 73 6.24 0.11 8.75
C ALA A 73 4.76 -0.04 8.40
N PHE A 74 3.92 0.87 8.92
CA PHE A 74 2.49 0.96 8.62
C PHE A 74 1.68 -0.33 8.87
N VAL A 75 2.16 -1.19 9.75
CA VAL A 75 1.48 -2.43 10.16
C VAL A 75 1.01 -2.28 11.60
N LYS A 76 -0.25 -2.65 11.86
CA LYS A 76 -0.84 -2.60 13.20
C LYS A 76 0.01 -3.39 14.20
N ASN A 77 0.22 -2.84 15.38
CA ASN A 77 1.03 -3.42 16.48
C ASN A 77 2.53 -3.60 16.15
N ARG A 78 3.05 -2.96 15.09
CA ARG A 78 4.48 -2.91 14.77
C ARG A 78 4.99 -1.47 14.84
N SER A 79 6.27 -1.31 15.19
CA SER A 79 6.90 -0.02 15.38
C SER A 79 8.39 -0.07 15.04
N ILE A 80 9.04 1.09 14.93
CA ILE A 80 10.51 1.20 14.85
C ILE A 80 11.17 0.47 16.03
N LYS A 81 10.63 0.64 17.24
CA LYS A 81 11.13 -0.02 18.45
C LYS A 81 11.05 -1.54 18.34
N SER A 82 9.90 -2.08 17.96
CA SER A 82 9.74 -3.54 17.84
C SER A 82 10.62 -4.12 16.73
N ASN A 83 10.84 -3.38 15.63
CA ASN A 83 11.79 -3.74 14.59
C ASN A 83 13.23 -3.80 15.13
N ALA A 84 13.67 -2.76 15.85
CA ALA A 84 15.01 -2.70 16.44
C ALA A 84 15.23 -3.82 17.48
N LEU A 85 14.24 -4.09 18.33
CA LEU A 85 14.31 -5.16 19.33
C LEU A 85 14.46 -6.54 18.69
N LEU A 86 13.80 -6.82 17.57
CA LEU A 86 13.95 -8.08 16.86
C LEU A 86 15.41 -8.28 16.39
N HIS A 87 16.03 -7.25 15.82
CA HIS A 87 17.43 -7.32 15.41
C HIS A 87 18.40 -7.40 16.59
N ALA A 88 18.14 -6.70 17.68
CA ALA A 88 18.96 -6.80 18.89
C ALA A 88 18.89 -8.20 19.51
N ALA A 89 17.71 -8.83 19.52
CA ALA A 89 17.53 -10.17 20.06
C ALA A 89 18.23 -11.27 19.23
N SER A 90 18.39 -11.08 17.93
CA SER A 90 19.01 -12.05 17.02
C SER A 90 20.53 -12.19 17.20
N LYS A 91 21.19 -11.28 17.95
CA LYS A 91 22.63 -11.28 18.24
C LYS A 91 23.54 -11.43 17.02
N ASN A 92 23.11 -10.92 15.86
CA ASN A 92 23.88 -10.98 14.62
C ASN A 92 25.13 -10.11 14.72
N ARG A 93 26.26 -10.57 14.15
CA ARG A 93 27.51 -9.82 14.11
C ARG A 93 27.50 -8.70 13.08
N TYR A 94 26.73 -8.85 12.03
CA TYR A 94 26.70 -7.90 10.90
C TYR A 94 25.28 -7.42 10.67
N TYR A 95 25.16 -6.14 10.33
CA TYR A 95 23.91 -5.49 9.98
C TYR A 95 24.06 -4.82 8.61
N VAL A 96 23.14 -5.08 7.72
CA VAL A 96 23.05 -4.43 6.42
C VAL A 96 21.79 -3.61 6.37
N LYS A 97 21.89 -2.33 6.05
CA LYS A 97 20.75 -1.43 5.83
C LYS A 97 20.77 -0.99 4.38
N ILE A 98 19.65 -1.25 3.69
CA ILE A 98 19.41 -0.83 2.31
C ILE A 98 18.25 0.15 2.32
N ASP A 99 18.34 1.23 1.53
CA ASP A 99 17.26 2.20 1.33
C ASP A 99 16.76 2.09 -0.12
N LEU A 100 15.45 2.01 -0.27
CA LEU A 100 14.80 1.95 -1.57
C LEU A 100 14.51 3.37 -2.05
N LYS A 101 15.25 3.81 -3.08
CA LYS A 101 15.06 5.14 -3.65
C LYS A 101 13.65 5.27 -4.24
N ASP A 102 12.98 6.37 -3.88
CA ASP A 102 11.67 6.77 -4.38
C ASP A 102 10.62 5.62 -4.35
N PHE A 103 10.60 4.86 -3.25
CA PHE A 103 9.83 3.61 -3.11
C PHE A 103 8.36 3.76 -3.51
N PHE A 104 7.63 4.74 -2.97
CA PHE A 104 6.21 4.94 -3.32
C PHE A 104 6.03 5.32 -4.80
N PRO A 105 6.73 6.34 -5.34
CA PRO A 105 6.58 6.69 -6.75
C PRO A 105 7.06 5.63 -7.74
N SER A 106 7.88 4.66 -7.31
CA SER A 106 8.30 3.55 -8.17
C SER A 106 7.20 2.49 -8.35
N ILE A 107 6.20 2.46 -7.47
CA ILE A 107 5.09 1.51 -7.53
C ILE A 107 4.04 2.03 -8.50
N LYS A 108 3.68 1.20 -9.49
CA LYS A 108 2.62 1.47 -10.45
C LYS A 108 1.37 0.65 -10.15
N PHE A 109 0.25 1.08 -10.72
CA PHE A 109 -1.00 0.32 -10.60
C PHE A 109 -0.85 -1.12 -11.12
N SER A 110 -0.07 -1.36 -12.17
CA SER A 110 0.23 -2.71 -12.67
C SER A 110 0.86 -3.62 -11.63
N ASP A 111 1.72 -3.07 -10.76
CA ASP A 111 2.36 -3.85 -9.70
C ASP A 111 1.34 -4.24 -8.61
N PHE A 112 0.43 -3.32 -8.30
CA PHE A 112 -0.68 -3.62 -7.40
C PHE A 112 -1.63 -4.67 -8.00
N GLU A 113 -2.02 -4.52 -9.26
CA GLU A 113 -2.91 -5.45 -9.97
C GLU A 113 -2.32 -6.87 -10.01
N TYR A 114 -1.03 -6.97 -10.32
CA TYR A 114 -0.30 -8.24 -10.28
C TYR A 114 -0.29 -8.86 -8.87
N ALA A 115 0.07 -8.08 -7.86
CA ALA A 115 0.09 -8.55 -6.47
C ALA A 115 -1.33 -8.94 -6.00
N PHE A 116 -2.35 -8.17 -6.38
CA PHE A 116 -3.73 -8.43 -6.02
C PHE A 116 -4.23 -9.75 -6.64
N THR A 117 -3.94 -9.99 -7.90
CA THR A 117 -4.31 -11.25 -8.58
C THR A 117 -3.62 -12.45 -7.93
N ARG A 118 -2.36 -12.29 -7.47
CA ARG A 118 -1.56 -13.38 -6.91
C ARG A 118 -1.86 -13.68 -5.44
N TYR A 119 -2.19 -12.67 -4.63
CA TYR A 119 -2.21 -12.77 -3.17
C TYR A 119 -3.58 -12.46 -2.54
N ARG A 120 -4.64 -12.45 -3.33
CA ARG A 120 -5.98 -12.12 -2.84
C ARG A 120 -6.72 -13.27 -2.13
N ASP A 121 -6.03 -14.34 -1.75
CA ASP A 121 -6.57 -15.62 -1.24
C ASP A 121 -7.66 -15.49 -0.16
N ARG A 122 -7.81 -14.30 0.45
CA ARG A 122 -8.79 -14.01 1.51
C ARG A 122 -9.90 -13.06 1.07
N ILE A 123 -9.95 -12.75 -0.21
CA ILE A 123 -10.94 -11.81 -0.75
C ILE A 123 -11.71 -12.53 -1.86
N GLU A 124 -12.86 -13.10 -1.47
CA GLU A 124 -13.77 -13.72 -2.43
C GLU A 124 -14.66 -12.66 -3.05
N PHE A 125 -14.48 -12.42 -4.34
CA PHE A 125 -15.34 -11.55 -5.14
C PHE A 125 -15.68 -12.25 -6.45
N THR A 126 -16.82 -11.85 -7.05
CA THR A 126 -17.13 -12.24 -8.43
C THR A 126 -16.16 -11.54 -9.41
N PRO A 127 -15.90 -12.11 -10.60
CA PRO A 127 -15.03 -11.48 -11.60
C PRO A 127 -15.46 -10.06 -11.99
N GLU A 128 -16.77 -9.79 -12.04
CA GLU A 128 -17.30 -8.46 -12.35
C GLU A 128 -17.02 -7.46 -11.22
N TYR A 129 -17.16 -7.91 -9.97
CA TYR A 129 -16.84 -7.09 -8.81
C TYR A 129 -15.32 -6.76 -8.76
N ASP A 130 -14.48 -7.72 -9.12
CA ASP A 130 -13.03 -7.51 -9.22
C ASP A 130 -12.67 -6.41 -10.21
N LYS A 131 -13.29 -6.41 -11.38
CA LYS A 131 -13.04 -5.40 -12.41
C LYS A 131 -13.46 -4.01 -11.94
N GLU A 132 -14.64 -3.88 -11.34
CA GLU A 132 -15.11 -2.61 -10.76
C GLU A 132 -14.20 -2.15 -9.62
N LEU A 133 -13.76 -3.07 -8.74
CA LEU A 133 -12.86 -2.78 -7.63
C LEU A 133 -11.48 -2.32 -8.10
N LEU A 134 -10.88 -3.02 -9.06
CA LEU A 134 -9.56 -2.63 -9.60
C LEU A 134 -9.62 -1.27 -10.29
N GLN A 135 -10.69 -0.99 -11.04
CA GLN A 135 -10.88 0.32 -11.65
C GLN A 135 -11.06 1.42 -10.58
N LEU A 136 -11.80 1.15 -9.51
CA LEU A 136 -11.96 2.06 -8.38
C LEU A 136 -10.60 2.34 -7.72
N ILE A 137 -9.83 1.30 -7.39
CA ILE A 137 -8.52 1.44 -6.77
C ILE A 137 -7.56 2.23 -7.67
N LYS A 138 -7.53 1.93 -8.97
CA LYS A 138 -6.72 2.67 -9.95
C LYS A 138 -7.03 4.16 -9.92
N THR A 139 -8.30 4.51 -9.99
CA THR A 139 -8.74 5.92 -10.09
C THR A 139 -8.55 6.69 -8.79
N ILE A 140 -8.77 6.03 -7.64
CA ILE A 140 -8.84 6.70 -6.33
C ILE A 140 -7.49 6.65 -5.57
N CYS A 141 -6.66 5.64 -5.81
CA CYS A 141 -5.44 5.43 -5.03
C CYS A 141 -4.14 5.74 -5.78
N PHE A 142 -4.20 5.91 -7.10
CA PHE A 142 -3.06 6.26 -7.94
C PHE A 142 -3.27 7.61 -8.61
N ILE A 143 -2.18 8.30 -8.97
CA ILE A 143 -2.27 9.55 -9.74
C ILE A 143 -2.34 9.24 -11.24
N SER A 144 -2.53 10.28 -12.06
CA SER A 144 -2.84 10.15 -13.48
C SER A 144 -1.81 9.39 -14.31
N ASP A 145 -0.53 9.39 -13.91
CA ASP A 145 0.54 8.62 -14.55
C ASP A 145 0.61 7.15 -14.08
N GLY A 146 -0.33 6.74 -13.24
CA GLY A 146 -0.42 5.37 -12.70
C GLY A 146 0.53 5.08 -11.54
N THR A 147 1.24 6.07 -11.00
CA THR A 147 2.14 5.88 -9.87
C THR A 147 1.45 6.05 -8.53
N LEU A 148 2.03 5.43 -7.49
CA LEU A 148 1.52 5.51 -6.12
C LEU A 148 2.00 6.82 -5.47
N PRO A 149 1.09 7.75 -5.10
CA PRO A 149 1.48 9.06 -4.58
C PRO A 149 1.93 9.00 -3.13
N ILE A 150 2.88 9.85 -2.77
CA ILE A 150 3.19 10.13 -1.35
C ILE A 150 2.11 11.05 -0.80
N GLY A 151 1.50 10.68 0.34
CA GLY A 151 0.52 11.51 1.05
C GLY A 151 -0.92 11.02 0.95
N PHE A 152 -1.24 10.05 0.09
CA PHE A 152 -2.54 9.38 0.15
C PHE A 152 -2.59 8.41 1.34
N PRO A 153 -3.69 8.35 2.10
CA PRO A 153 -3.82 7.43 3.23
C PRO A 153 -3.71 5.96 2.84
N THR A 154 -4.05 5.60 1.61
CA THR A 154 -3.97 4.23 1.07
C THR A 154 -2.56 3.82 0.65
N SER A 155 -1.67 4.77 0.35
CA SER A 155 -0.35 4.48 -0.22
C SER A 155 0.51 3.56 0.66
N PRO A 156 0.57 3.72 1.99
CA PRO A 156 1.38 2.85 2.84
C PRO A 156 0.95 1.38 2.80
N ILE A 157 -0.36 1.12 2.83
CA ILE A 157 -0.86 -0.26 2.83
C ILE A 157 -0.68 -0.90 1.45
N ILE A 158 -0.91 -0.16 0.37
CA ILE A 158 -0.67 -0.61 -1.00
C ILE A 158 0.82 -0.94 -1.20
N ALA A 159 1.73 -0.06 -0.78
CA ALA A 159 3.16 -0.27 -0.90
C ALA A 159 3.63 -1.53 -0.14
N ASN A 160 3.12 -1.75 1.07
CA ASN A 160 3.41 -2.96 1.83
C ASN A 160 2.91 -4.22 1.14
N PHE A 161 1.72 -4.16 0.54
CA PHE A 161 1.13 -5.29 -0.15
C PHE A 161 1.91 -5.65 -1.43
N VAL A 162 2.26 -4.66 -2.25
CA VAL A 162 3.09 -4.85 -3.45
C VAL A 162 4.48 -5.40 -3.10
N ALA A 163 5.10 -4.89 -2.04
CA ALA A 163 6.41 -5.35 -1.61
C ALA A 163 6.43 -6.78 -1.03
N ARG A 164 5.27 -7.41 -0.83
CA ARG A 164 5.18 -8.78 -0.30
C ARG A 164 5.99 -9.78 -1.13
N GLU A 165 5.95 -9.69 -2.45
CA GLU A 165 6.71 -10.59 -3.32
C GLU A 165 8.23 -10.41 -3.14
N LEU A 166 8.69 -9.17 -3.00
CA LEU A 166 10.09 -8.88 -2.69
C LEU A 166 10.48 -9.49 -1.33
N ASP A 167 9.64 -9.28 -0.31
CA ASP A 167 9.86 -9.79 1.03
C ASP A 167 9.92 -11.34 1.03
N GLU A 168 9.03 -12.01 0.30
CA GLU A 168 9.02 -13.47 0.14
C GLU A 168 10.30 -13.98 -0.54
N LYS A 169 10.67 -13.37 -1.67
CA LYS A 169 11.89 -13.75 -2.42
C LYS A 169 13.16 -13.54 -1.59
N LEU A 170 13.27 -12.44 -0.87
CA LEU A 170 14.43 -12.17 -0.01
C LEU A 170 14.50 -13.17 1.15
N THR A 171 13.38 -13.41 1.82
CA THR A 171 13.30 -14.37 2.92
C THR A 171 13.70 -15.77 2.44
N GLN A 172 13.18 -16.22 1.30
CA GLN A 172 13.52 -17.53 0.73
C GLN A 172 15.02 -17.63 0.38
N LYS A 173 15.58 -16.59 -0.26
CA LYS A 173 17.00 -16.58 -0.61
C LYS A 173 17.91 -16.59 0.61
N LEU A 174 17.58 -15.81 1.65
CA LEU A 174 18.36 -15.77 2.89
C LEU A 174 18.30 -17.11 3.63
N ASN A 175 17.14 -17.75 3.68
CA ASN A 175 16.96 -19.05 4.32
C ASN A 175 17.64 -20.19 3.55
N ALA A 176 17.86 -20.04 2.24
CA ALA A 176 18.54 -21.05 1.41
C ALA A 176 20.07 -21.02 1.55
N ILE A 177 20.65 -20.00 2.19
CA ILE A 177 22.11 -19.94 2.43
C ILE A 177 22.44 -20.77 3.65
N ASP A 178 23.20 -21.84 3.46
CA ASP A 178 23.61 -22.76 4.54
C ASP A 178 24.33 -21.99 5.67
N LYS A 179 23.96 -22.31 6.90
CA LYS A 179 24.50 -21.69 8.14
C LYS A 179 24.31 -20.18 8.28
N LEU A 180 23.57 -19.53 7.39
CA LEU A 180 23.21 -18.11 7.53
C LEU A 180 21.94 -17.98 8.39
N ASN A 181 22.08 -17.59 9.64
CA ASN A 181 20.96 -17.23 10.49
C ASN A 181 20.64 -15.76 10.33
N ALA A 182 19.93 -15.39 9.24
CA ALA A 182 19.63 -14.02 8.90
C ALA A 182 18.25 -13.59 9.42
N THR A 183 18.19 -12.40 10.01
CA THR A 183 16.94 -11.73 10.36
C THR A 183 16.67 -10.63 9.34
N TYR A 184 15.60 -10.77 8.56
CA TYR A 184 15.20 -9.79 7.56
C TYR A 184 13.95 -9.03 8.00
N THR A 185 13.99 -7.72 7.90
CA THR A 185 12.83 -6.83 8.09
C THR A 185 12.85 -5.69 7.10
N ARG A 186 11.67 -5.14 6.80
CA ARG A 186 11.50 -3.95 5.99
C ARG A 186 10.76 -2.86 6.78
N TYR A 187 11.33 -1.68 6.82
CA TYR A 187 10.75 -0.48 7.43
C TYR A 187 10.76 0.67 6.41
N ALA A 188 9.95 0.55 5.37
CA ALA A 188 9.80 1.56 4.33
C ALA A 188 8.34 1.62 3.87
#